data_560d8a36d71ba53656d1e4bde8abb480
#
_entry.id   560d8a36d71ba53656d1e4bde8abb480
#
_cell.length_a   1.000
_cell.length_b   1.000
_cell.length_c   1.000
_cell.angle_alpha   90.00
_cell.angle_beta   90.00
_cell.angle_gamma   90.00
#
_symmetry.space_group_name_H-M   'P 1'
#
loop_
_entity.id
_entity.type
_entity.pdbx_description
1 polymer ?
#
loop_
_entity_poly.entity_id
_entity_poly.type
_entity_poly.pdbx_seq_one_letter_code
_entity_poly.pdbx_strand_id
1 'polypeptide(L)'
;MDFYKSIALDLEILGPQATDSLKELAYHRLEDKIVRLEFRPGIFVTEKELADSIGIGRTPVREAIQHLATAGLLSVLPRRGIKVSEVDALSVLRLLEVSRSLDIAVARAAAIRATSIQRHEFSRLAEEFDSVSASNDSVAQIRLDSEFNNLCMLAMGNEHARKMCRLIQPLTRRFWFAHH
;
A
#
# COMPACT_ATOMS: atom_id res chain seq x y z
N MET A 1 9.77 -15.41 -1.92
CA MET A 1 9.08 -15.49 -0.59
C MET A 1 7.91 -14.55 -0.64
N ASP A 2 6.70 -15.03 -0.39
CA ASP A 2 5.44 -14.41 -0.80
C ASP A 2 5.21 -13.05 -0.10
N PHE A 3 4.87 -11.99 -0.83
CA PHE A 3 4.47 -10.67 -0.32
C PHE A 3 3.42 -10.76 0.81
N TYR A 4 2.54 -11.77 0.74
CA TYR A 4 1.57 -12.09 1.79
C TYR A 4 2.18 -12.64 3.08
N LYS A 5 3.41 -13.17 3.06
CA LYS A 5 4.11 -13.59 4.29
C LYS A 5 4.69 -12.42 5.06
N SER A 6 5.10 -11.33 4.37
CA SER A 6 5.55 -10.10 5.03
C SER A 6 4.37 -9.40 5.73
N ILE A 7 3.20 -9.36 5.10
CA ILE A 7 1.97 -8.82 5.72
C ILE A 7 1.51 -9.72 6.87
N ALA A 8 1.65 -11.04 6.77
CA ALA A 8 1.33 -11.97 7.85
C ALA A 8 2.27 -11.81 9.06
N LEU A 9 3.53 -11.45 8.83
CA LEU A 9 4.49 -11.18 9.92
C LEU A 9 4.14 -9.89 10.67
N ASP A 10 3.62 -8.86 9.98
CA ASP A 10 3.11 -7.64 10.61
C ASP A 10 1.83 -7.91 11.44
N LEU A 11 1.02 -8.90 11.05
CA LEU A 11 -0.17 -9.32 11.78
C LEU A 11 0.17 -10.17 13.02
N GLU A 12 1.25 -10.95 13.03
CA GLU A 12 1.71 -11.70 14.18
C GLU A 12 2.30 -10.80 15.30
N ILE A 13 2.83 -9.62 14.93
CA ILE A 13 3.38 -8.65 15.89
C ILE A 13 2.29 -7.83 16.59
N LEU A 14 1.08 -7.75 16.02
CA LEU A 14 -0.03 -6.92 16.52
C LEU A 14 -1.14 -7.68 17.26
N GLY A 15 -0.96 -8.89 17.72
CA GLY A 15 -1.89 -9.68 18.52
C GLY A 15 -3.38 -9.60 18.09
N PRO A 16 -4.04 -10.70 17.72
CA PRO A 16 -5.27 -10.65 16.93
C PRO A 16 -6.52 -10.46 17.78
N GLN A 17 -7.32 -9.47 17.41
CA GLN A 17 -8.79 -9.62 17.47
C GLN A 17 -9.24 -10.12 16.07
N ALA A 18 -9.81 -11.29 15.96
CA ALA A 18 -10.02 -12.01 14.69
C ALA A 18 -10.90 -11.26 13.65
N THR A 19 -11.70 -10.30 14.09
CA THR A 19 -12.51 -9.43 13.22
C THR A 19 -11.73 -8.28 12.59
N ASP A 20 -10.78 -7.70 13.32
CA ASP A 20 -9.91 -6.63 12.79
C ASP A 20 -8.95 -7.21 11.73
N SER A 21 -8.53 -8.47 11.89
CA SER A 21 -7.65 -9.13 10.92
C SER A 21 -8.29 -9.35 9.54
N LEU A 22 -9.60 -9.70 9.47
CA LEU A 22 -10.28 -9.90 8.18
C LEU A 22 -10.55 -8.60 7.43
N LYS A 23 -10.82 -7.52 8.15
CA LYS A 23 -11.00 -6.18 7.59
C LYS A 23 -9.67 -5.64 7.02
N GLU A 24 -8.60 -5.74 7.78
CA GLU A 24 -7.26 -5.35 7.31
C GLU A 24 -6.80 -6.21 6.14
N LEU A 25 -7.03 -7.52 6.19
CA LEU A 25 -6.74 -8.42 5.08
C LEU A 25 -7.54 -8.04 3.82
N ALA A 26 -8.83 -7.73 3.97
CA ALA A 26 -9.67 -7.27 2.85
C ALA A 26 -9.16 -5.94 2.27
N TYR A 27 -8.78 -4.99 3.14
CA TYR A 27 -8.20 -3.72 2.73
C TYR A 27 -6.94 -3.93 1.88
N HIS A 28 -5.96 -4.68 2.39
CA HIS A 28 -4.69 -4.88 1.70
C HIS A 28 -4.83 -5.65 0.38
N ARG A 29 -5.69 -6.70 0.35
CA ARG A 29 -5.94 -7.44 -0.90
C ARG A 29 -6.63 -6.58 -1.96
N LEU A 30 -7.60 -5.77 -1.58
CA LEU A 30 -8.26 -4.86 -2.51
C LEU A 30 -7.33 -3.71 -2.94
N GLU A 31 -6.57 -3.15 -2.00
CA GLU A 31 -5.56 -2.14 -2.30
C GLU A 31 -4.58 -2.64 -3.36
N ASP A 32 -4.00 -3.84 -3.15
CA ASP A 32 -3.03 -4.41 -4.09
C ASP A 32 -3.64 -4.59 -5.50
N LYS A 33 -4.85 -5.15 -5.59
CA LYS A 33 -5.56 -5.30 -6.87
C LYS A 33 -5.85 -3.98 -7.58
N ILE A 34 -6.25 -2.95 -6.83
CA ILE A 34 -6.53 -1.63 -7.38
C ILE A 34 -5.23 -0.94 -7.81
N VAL A 35 -4.19 -1.04 -7.00
CA VAL A 35 -2.87 -0.45 -7.30
C VAL A 35 -2.25 -1.10 -8.53
N ARG A 36 -2.37 -2.41 -8.69
CA ARG A 36 -1.90 -3.17 -9.87
C ARG A 36 -2.81 -3.05 -11.10
N LEU A 37 -3.86 -2.22 -11.03
CA LEU A 37 -4.83 -1.99 -12.11
C LEU A 37 -5.61 -3.25 -12.55
N GLU A 38 -5.70 -4.27 -11.71
CA GLU A 38 -6.62 -5.41 -11.97
C GLU A 38 -8.08 -4.91 -12.05
N PHE A 39 -8.39 -3.87 -11.28
CA PHE A 39 -9.58 -3.04 -11.47
C PHE A 39 -9.18 -1.75 -12.20
N ARG A 40 -9.60 -1.62 -13.46
CA ARG A 40 -9.24 -0.47 -14.29
C ARG A 40 -9.73 0.84 -13.69
N PRO A 41 -8.95 1.94 -13.79
CA PRO A 41 -9.41 3.27 -13.41
C PRO A 41 -10.71 3.62 -14.11
N GLY A 42 -11.63 4.27 -13.40
CA GLY A 42 -12.90 4.77 -13.93
C GLY A 42 -14.04 3.76 -14.01
N ILE A 43 -13.81 2.44 -13.87
CA ILE A 43 -14.90 1.47 -13.90
C ILE A 43 -15.76 1.53 -12.65
N PHE A 44 -17.01 1.11 -12.79
CA PHE A 44 -17.91 0.85 -11.68
C PHE A 44 -17.84 -0.61 -11.29
N VAL A 45 -17.81 -0.87 -9.98
CA VAL A 45 -17.78 -2.20 -9.38
C VAL A 45 -18.80 -2.27 -8.25
N THR A 46 -19.20 -3.49 -7.90
CA THR A 46 -20.10 -3.76 -6.78
C THR A 46 -19.35 -4.32 -5.58
N GLU A 47 -19.92 -4.19 -4.37
CA GLU A 47 -19.38 -4.85 -3.17
C GLU A 47 -19.22 -6.37 -3.37
N LYS A 48 -20.12 -6.97 -4.16
CA LYS A 48 -20.05 -8.40 -4.45
C LYS A 48 -18.85 -8.76 -5.31
N GLU A 49 -18.60 -8.05 -6.41
CA GLU A 49 -17.45 -8.26 -7.28
C GLU A 49 -16.13 -8.09 -6.52
N LEU A 50 -16.04 -7.07 -5.68
CA LEU A 50 -14.87 -6.86 -4.83
C LEU A 50 -14.67 -8.01 -3.84
N ALA A 51 -15.75 -8.47 -3.17
CA ALA A 51 -15.71 -9.58 -2.23
C ALA A 51 -15.31 -10.90 -2.91
N ASP A 52 -15.92 -11.21 -4.04
CA ASP A 52 -15.65 -12.41 -4.82
C ASP A 52 -14.19 -12.41 -5.31
N SER A 53 -13.65 -11.27 -5.71
CA SER A 53 -12.26 -11.12 -6.22
C SER A 53 -11.18 -11.47 -5.21
N ILE A 54 -11.48 -11.35 -3.91
CA ILE A 54 -10.50 -11.62 -2.83
C ILE A 54 -10.89 -12.79 -1.93
N GLY A 55 -12.06 -13.41 -2.17
CA GLY A 55 -12.55 -14.54 -1.39
C GLY A 55 -12.88 -14.22 0.07
N ILE A 56 -13.30 -12.98 0.37
CA ILE A 56 -13.64 -12.50 1.73
C ILE A 56 -15.10 -12.07 1.77
N GLY A 57 -15.76 -12.31 2.90
CA GLY A 57 -17.18 -11.98 3.08
C GLY A 57 -17.48 -10.47 2.96
N ARG A 58 -18.74 -10.13 2.66
CA ARG A 58 -19.17 -8.74 2.36
C ARG A 58 -18.97 -7.76 3.52
N THR A 59 -19.15 -8.19 4.77
CA THR A 59 -19.04 -7.28 5.93
C THR A 59 -17.64 -6.67 6.06
N PRO A 60 -16.54 -7.44 6.15
CA PRO A 60 -15.19 -6.86 6.19
C PRO A 60 -14.83 -6.10 4.91
N VAL A 61 -15.34 -6.54 3.74
CA VAL A 61 -15.12 -5.85 2.46
C VAL A 61 -15.79 -4.47 2.45
N ARG A 62 -17.00 -4.32 2.99
CA ARG A 62 -17.67 -3.02 3.08
C ARG A 62 -16.88 -2.02 3.92
N GLU A 63 -16.29 -2.45 5.03
CA GLU A 63 -15.42 -1.61 5.84
C GLU A 63 -14.12 -1.26 5.10
N ALA A 64 -13.50 -2.23 4.43
CA ALA A 64 -12.33 -1.98 3.60
C ALA A 64 -12.61 -0.96 2.48
N ILE A 65 -13.78 -1.02 1.83
CA ILE A 65 -14.21 -0.06 0.80
C ILE A 65 -14.25 1.36 1.36
N GLN A 66 -14.75 1.57 2.59
CA GLN A 66 -14.77 2.90 3.19
C GLN A 66 -13.35 3.44 3.44
N HIS A 67 -12.42 2.58 3.87
CA HIS A 67 -11.03 2.95 4.05
C HIS A 67 -10.34 3.26 2.71
N LEU A 68 -10.59 2.45 1.68
CA LEU A 68 -10.07 2.69 0.32
C LEU A 68 -10.66 3.98 -0.30
N ALA A 69 -11.91 4.31 0.02
CA ALA A 69 -12.51 5.58 -0.40
C ALA A 69 -11.87 6.77 0.32
N THR A 70 -11.59 6.65 1.61
CA THR A 70 -10.84 7.67 2.36
C THR A 70 -9.42 7.86 1.82
N ALA A 71 -8.79 6.77 1.37
CA ALA A 71 -7.47 6.81 0.71
C ALA A 71 -7.52 7.32 -0.75
N GLY A 72 -8.71 7.62 -1.30
CA GLY A 72 -8.86 8.12 -2.66
C GLY A 72 -8.72 7.06 -3.76
N LEU A 73 -8.65 5.78 -3.41
CA LEU A 73 -8.56 4.67 -4.38
C LEU A 73 -9.92 4.28 -4.96
N LEU A 74 -10.98 4.50 -4.19
CA LEU A 74 -12.37 4.27 -4.60
C LEU A 74 -13.20 5.53 -4.35
N SER A 75 -14.35 5.61 -5.02
CA SER A 75 -15.39 6.62 -4.76
C SER A 75 -16.74 5.92 -4.62
N VAL A 76 -17.36 6.03 -3.45
CA VAL A 76 -18.69 5.49 -3.20
C VAL A 76 -19.74 6.52 -3.64
N LEU A 77 -20.46 6.23 -4.72
CA LEU A 77 -21.45 7.14 -5.31
C LEU A 77 -22.86 6.68 -4.95
N PRO A 78 -23.67 7.50 -4.26
CA PRO A 78 -25.04 7.16 -3.91
C PRO A 78 -25.84 6.72 -5.15
N ARG A 79 -26.51 5.57 -5.07
CA ARG A 79 -27.34 4.96 -6.13
C ARG A 79 -26.59 4.56 -7.41
N ARG A 80 -25.28 4.82 -7.51
CA ARG A 80 -24.46 4.51 -8.71
C ARG A 80 -23.43 3.40 -8.48
N GLY A 81 -23.18 3.04 -7.23
CA GLY A 81 -22.20 2.01 -6.88
C GLY A 81 -20.83 2.56 -6.49
N ILE A 82 -19.83 1.76 -6.66
CA ILE A 82 -18.45 2.06 -6.29
C ILE A 82 -17.66 2.30 -7.58
N LYS A 83 -17.06 3.47 -7.72
CA LYS A 83 -16.17 3.79 -8.84
C LYS A 83 -14.72 3.60 -8.43
N VAL A 84 -13.93 2.91 -9.22
CA VAL A 84 -12.47 2.91 -9.09
C VAL A 84 -11.97 4.28 -9.53
N SER A 85 -11.25 4.99 -8.65
CA SER A 85 -10.81 6.36 -8.93
C SER A 85 -9.93 6.42 -10.18
N GLU A 86 -9.99 7.53 -10.91
CA GLU A 86 -9.09 7.77 -12.04
C GLU A 86 -7.65 7.94 -11.56
N VAL A 87 -6.69 7.72 -12.47
CA VAL A 87 -5.28 8.04 -12.24
C VAL A 87 -5.00 9.34 -12.99
N ASP A 88 -5.00 10.45 -12.26
CA ASP A 88 -4.76 11.78 -12.84
C ASP A 88 -3.33 12.24 -12.51
N ALA A 89 -2.53 12.45 -13.56
CA ALA A 89 -1.14 12.84 -13.44
C ALA A 89 -0.95 14.17 -12.68
N LEU A 90 -1.83 15.13 -12.88
CA LEU A 90 -1.73 16.43 -12.20
C LEU A 90 -2.00 16.31 -10.70
N SER A 91 -2.98 15.49 -10.32
CA SER A 91 -3.26 15.17 -8.91
C SER A 91 -2.08 14.45 -8.26
N VAL A 92 -1.44 13.53 -8.98
CA VAL A 92 -0.25 12.83 -8.47
C VAL A 92 0.94 13.78 -8.31
N LEU A 93 1.19 14.69 -9.25
CA LEU A 93 2.24 15.70 -9.10
C LEU A 93 2.05 16.56 -7.85
N ARG A 94 0.83 17.01 -7.56
CA ARG A 94 0.49 17.75 -6.33
C ARG A 94 0.70 16.89 -5.07
N LEU A 95 0.37 15.60 -5.17
CA LEU A 95 0.59 14.65 -4.08
C LEU A 95 2.10 14.49 -3.79
N LEU A 96 2.94 14.41 -4.83
CA LEU A 96 4.41 14.30 -4.70
C LEU A 96 5.05 15.52 -4.04
N GLU A 97 4.49 16.72 -4.18
CA GLU A 97 4.97 17.91 -3.46
C GLU A 97 4.91 17.73 -1.94
N VAL A 98 3.82 17.13 -1.44
CA VAL A 98 3.63 16.83 -0.01
C VAL A 98 4.42 15.60 0.41
N SER A 99 4.36 14.52 -0.39
CA SER A 99 5.04 13.25 -0.15
C SER A 99 6.53 13.45 0.07
N ARG A 100 7.20 14.24 -0.78
CA ARG A 100 8.64 14.50 -0.67
C ARG A 100 9.06 14.99 0.71
N SER A 101 8.30 15.89 1.30
CA SER A 101 8.62 16.42 2.64
C SER A 101 8.47 15.37 3.73
N LEU A 102 7.43 14.52 3.59
CA LEU A 102 7.17 13.42 4.50
C LEU A 102 8.24 12.34 4.36
N ASP A 103 8.60 11.96 3.14
CA ASP A 103 9.60 10.93 2.85
C ASP A 103 10.98 11.30 3.42
N ILE A 104 11.39 12.57 3.30
CA ILE A 104 12.63 13.08 3.92
C ILE A 104 12.57 12.94 5.45
N ALA A 105 11.45 13.30 6.07
CA ALA A 105 11.30 13.20 7.52
C ALA A 105 11.30 11.74 7.99
N VAL A 106 10.64 10.84 7.24
CA VAL A 106 10.59 9.40 7.50
C VAL A 106 11.98 8.79 7.39
N ALA A 107 12.67 9.01 6.27
CA ALA A 107 14.00 8.45 6.02
C ALA A 107 15.01 8.91 7.07
N ARG A 108 15.01 10.21 7.41
CA ARG A 108 15.89 10.78 8.45
C ARG A 108 15.63 10.16 9.82
N ALA A 109 14.36 10.02 10.21
CA ALA A 109 14.00 9.43 11.49
C ALA A 109 14.33 7.94 11.54
N ALA A 110 14.08 7.18 10.45
CA ALA A 110 14.45 5.78 10.33
C ALA A 110 15.96 5.58 10.46
N ALA A 111 16.77 6.38 9.75
CA ALA A 111 18.24 6.29 9.83
C ALA A 111 18.78 6.48 11.25
N ILE A 112 18.14 7.35 12.04
CA ILE A 112 18.56 7.62 13.44
C ILE A 112 18.08 6.50 14.38
N ARG A 113 16.85 6.01 14.21
CA ARG A 113 16.14 5.16 15.19
C ARG A 113 16.19 3.67 14.89
N ALA A 114 16.57 3.28 13.68
CA ALA A 114 16.60 1.88 13.28
C ALA A 114 17.41 1.02 14.26
N THR A 115 16.82 -0.08 14.69
CA THR A 115 17.49 -1.12 15.49
C THR A 115 18.56 -1.84 14.67
N SER A 116 19.44 -2.61 15.32
CA SER A 116 20.44 -3.43 14.60
C SER A 116 19.80 -4.43 13.63
N ILE A 117 18.67 -5.03 14.01
CA ILE A 117 17.92 -5.95 13.15
C ILE A 117 17.38 -5.22 11.92
N GLN A 118 16.77 -4.06 12.11
CA GLN A 118 16.25 -3.25 11.00
C GLN A 118 17.37 -2.75 10.07
N ARG A 119 18.53 -2.39 10.59
CA ARG A 119 19.70 -2.02 9.77
C ARG A 119 20.20 -3.16 8.91
N HIS A 120 20.20 -4.38 9.44
CA HIS A 120 20.54 -5.58 8.66
C HIS A 120 19.53 -5.81 7.54
N GLU A 121 18.25 -5.62 7.83
CA GLU A 121 17.18 -5.74 6.84
C GLU A 121 17.27 -4.66 5.73
N PHE A 122 17.65 -3.42 6.07
CA PHE A 122 17.96 -2.39 5.07
C PHE A 122 19.13 -2.80 4.15
N SER A 123 20.17 -3.42 4.70
CA SER A 123 21.31 -3.92 3.89
C SER A 123 20.85 -5.04 2.95
N ARG A 124 20.04 -5.98 3.41
CA ARG A 124 19.47 -7.05 2.58
C ARG A 124 18.64 -6.49 1.42
N LEU A 125 17.78 -5.52 1.70
CA LEU A 125 16.98 -4.86 0.67
C LEU A 125 17.85 -4.14 -0.36
N ALA A 126 18.94 -3.48 0.06
CA ALA A 126 19.86 -2.82 -0.85
C ALA A 126 20.52 -3.82 -1.83
N GLU A 127 20.99 -4.97 -1.32
CA GLU A 127 21.56 -6.05 -2.14
C GLU A 127 20.54 -6.61 -3.15
N GLU A 128 19.26 -6.79 -2.72
CA GLU A 128 18.20 -7.23 -3.63
C GLU A 128 17.88 -6.18 -4.68
N PHE A 129 17.87 -4.88 -4.35
CA PHE A 129 17.69 -3.80 -5.32
C PHE A 129 18.77 -3.81 -6.40
N ASP A 130 20.04 -4.01 -6.02
CA ASP A 130 21.14 -4.09 -6.98
C ASP A 130 20.93 -5.25 -7.97
N SER A 131 20.51 -6.42 -7.47
CA SER A 131 20.27 -7.59 -8.32
C SER A 131 19.08 -7.41 -9.26
N VAL A 132 18.00 -6.81 -8.77
CA VAL A 132 16.76 -6.58 -9.56
C VAL A 132 16.95 -5.45 -10.56
N SER A 133 17.73 -4.42 -10.24
CA SER A 133 18.10 -3.35 -11.17
C SER A 133 18.79 -3.89 -12.43
N ALA A 134 19.61 -4.91 -12.29
CA ALA A 134 20.29 -5.54 -13.41
C ALA A 134 19.34 -6.36 -14.32
N SER A 135 18.22 -6.85 -13.79
CA SER A 135 17.25 -7.67 -14.52
C SER A 135 16.15 -6.89 -15.24
N ASN A 136 16.05 -5.58 -14.99
CA ASN A 136 14.98 -4.69 -15.49
C ASN A 136 13.56 -5.17 -15.17
N ASP A 137 13.38 -5.88 -14.03
CA ASP A 137 12.08 -6.37 -13.53
C ASP A 137 11.37 -5.26 -12.75
N SER A 138 10.53 -4.50 -13.44
CA SER A 138 9.76 -3.39 -12.85
C SER A 138 8.82 -3.84 -11.72
N VAL A 139 8.27 -5.05 -11.80
CA VAL A 139 7.36 -5.57 -10.75
C VAL A 139 8.14 -5.87 -9.47
N ALA A 140 9.30 -6.49 -9.60
CA ALA A 140 10.19 -6.74 -8.47
C ALA A 140 10.72 -5.42 -7.85
N GLN A 141 11.03 -4.42 -8.67
CA GLN A 141 11.44 -3.09 -8.19
C GLN A 141 10.34 -2.42 -7.36
N ILE A 142 9.10 -2.41 -7.83
CA ILE A 142 7.96 -1.83 -7.09
C ILE A 142 7.69 -2.59 -5.77
N ARG A 143 7.88 -3.92 -5.77
CA ARG A 143 7.78 -4.73 -4.54
C ARG A 143 8.85 -4.32 -3.53
N LEU A 144 10.10 -4.26 -3.94
CA LEU A 144 11.22 -3.87 -3.07
C LEU A 144 11.07 -2.43 -2.56
N ASP A 145 10.62 -1.50 -3.40
CA ASP A 145 10.30 -0.13 -2.97
C ASP A 145 9.24 -0.12 -1.87
N SER A 146 8.21 -0.94 -2.00
CA SER A 146 7.17 -1.07 -0.97
C SER A 146 7.72 -1.65 0.34
N GLU A 147 8.58 -2.67 0.27
CA GLU A 147 9.22 -3.27 1.45
C GLU A 147 10.14 -2.26 2.15
N PHE A 148 10.94 -1.52 1.38
CA PHE A 148 11.81 -0.46 1.89
C PHE A 148 11.02 0.65 2.58
N ASN A 149 9.95 1.13 1.96
CA ASN A 149 9.10 2.17 2.54
C ASN A 149 8.42 1.69 3.83
N ASN A 150 7.95 0.44 3.88
CA ASN A 150 7.38 -0.15 5.09
C ASN A 150 8.42 -0.25 6.21
N LEU A 151 9.62 -0.70 5.91
CA LEU A 151 10.71 -0.77 6.88
C LEU A 151 11.09 0.61 7.41
N CYS A 152 11.13 1.64 6.57
CA CYS A 152 11.34 3.01 6.98
C CYS A 152 10.24 3.49 7.96
N MET A 153 8.98 3.20 7.65
CA MET A 153 7.84 3.56 8.52
C MET A 153 7.89 2.85 9.87
N LEU A 154 8.33 1.60 9.91
CA LEU A 154 8.54 0.86 11.17
C LEU A 154 9.70 1.44 11.96
N ALA A 155 10.85 1.65 11.32
CA ALA A 155 12.07 2.13 11.96
C ALA A 155 11.95 3.56 12.51
N MET A 156 11.17 4.43 11.83
CA MET A 156 10.96 5.81 12.32
C MET A 156 10.17 5.88 13.63
N GLY A 157 9.32 4.89 13.95
CA GLY A 157 8.58 4.80 15.21
C GLY A 157 7.61 5.95 15.46
N ASN A 158 7.02 6.54 14.43
CA ASN A 158 6.02 7.61 14.53
C ASN A 158 4.71 7.19 13.85
N GLU A 159 3.72 6.90 14.65
CA GLU A 159 2.43 6.39 14.19
C GLU A 159 1.62 7.38 13.34
N HIS A 160 1.74 8.68 13.64
CA HIS A 160 1.05 9.72 12.88
C HIS A 160 1.61 9.82 11.45
N ALA A 161 2.94 9.84 11.30
CA ALA A 161 3.56 9.86 9.99
C ALA A 161 3.29 8.56 9.22
N ARG A 162 3.29 7.39 9.90
CA ARG A 162 2.90 6.11 9.28
C ARG A 162 1.49 6.15 8.71
N LYS A 163 0.52 6.73 9.42
CA LYS A 163 -0.84 6.92 8.92
C LYS A 163 -0.87 7.79 7.66
N MET A 164 -0.09 8.87 7.61
CA MET A 164 0.01 9.72 6.42
C MET A 164 0.64 9.00 5.23
N CYS A 165 1.73 8.28 5.45
CA CYS A 165 2.37 7.48 4.40
C CYS A 165 1.42 6.43 3.81
N ARG A 166 0.66 5.72 4.65
CA ARG A 166 -0.34 4.74 4.21
C ARG A 166 -1.43 5.31 3.31
N LEU A 167 -1.76 6.59 3.42
CA LEU A 167 -2.71 7.26 2.52
C LEU A 167 -2.07 7.65 1.18
N ILE A 168 -0.79 8.00 1.19
CA ILE A 168 -0.09 8.54 0.02
C ILE A 168 0.49 7.44 -0.87
N GLN A 169 1.18 6.47 -0.29
CA GLN A 169 1.94 5.45 -1.01
C GLN A 169 1.12 4.62 -2.02
N PRO A 170 -0.12 4.19 -1.74
CA PRO A 170 -0.90 3.46 -2.72
C PRO A 170 -1.21 4.28 -3.98
N LEU A 171 -1.42 5.59 -3.84
CA LEU A 171 -1.71 6.49 -4.95
C LEU A 171 -0.47 6.68 -5.85
N THR A 172 0.70 6.85 -5.26
CA THR A 172 1.96 6.97 -6.00
C THR A 172 2.33 5.67 -6.70
N ARG A 173 2.23 4.52 -6.03
CA ARG A 173 2.47 3.20 -6.63
C ARG A 173 1.52 2.92 -7.80
N ARG A 174 0.24 3.26 -7.64
CA ARG A 174 -0.77 3.09 -8.69
C ARG A 174 -0.43 3.90 -9.94
N PHE A 175 0.09 5.11 -9.77
CA PHE A 175 0.56 5.94 -10.88
C PHE A 175 1.70 5.27 -11.64
N TRP A 176 2.65 4.64 -10.93
CA TRP A 176 3.73 3.88 -11.55
C TRP A 176 3.21 2.71 -12.38
N PHE A 177 2.29 1.91 -11.84
CA PHE A 177 1.67 0.83 -12.60
C PHE A 177 0.87 1.29 -13.81
N ALA A 178 0.34 2.51 -13.79
CA ALA A 178 -0.42 3.05 -14.91
C ALA A 178 0.46 3.55 -16.07
N HIS A 179 1.78 3.76 -15.84
CA HIS A 179 2.67 4.40 -16.81
C HIS A 179 3.91 3.56 -17.16
N HIS A 180 4.01 2.36 -16.61
CA HIS A 180 5.05 1.38 -16.92
C HIS A 180 4.44 0.02 -17.27
#